data_bb478c5620ee71f5aad9a0318c7608be
#
_entry.id   bb478c5620ee71f5aad9a0318c7608be
#
_cell.length_a   1.000
_cell.length_b   1.000
_cell.length_c   1.000
_cell.angle_alpha   90.00
_cell.angle_beta   90.00
_cell.angle_gamma   90.00
#
_symmetry.space_group_name_H-M   'P 1'
#
loop_
_entity.id
_entity.type
_entity.pdbx_description
1 polymer ?
#
loop_
_entity_poly.entity_id
_entity_poly.type
_entity_poly.pdbx_seq_one_letter_code
_entity_poly.pdbx_strand_id
1 'polypeptide(L)'
;MINVIIPAYNCRTTLGRTLSSLVAQTDPNFEVIVVDDCSTEDIKSIVDDYRDKLSIVYIRNERNIGCGMSRQVGIDNATQKFITFLDSDDMFMPYTVETFNATIEANPEIEYLHTPFYEQIVVNGNPALFLWKDNYTACHGKLYNVDLIRKHGIRNSPAIRWADDSFFNSMCSELMRMTVINIPTMLWTNNKDSIMRRQNPERDAAVKDDFLNAMLLSAEFVTARKGYVEHLQNTVESMTKNITLNENEAKKLNLLLKYIRR
;
A
#
# COMPACT_ATOMS: atom_id res chain seq x y z
N MET A 1 9.53 15.42 8.84
CA MET A 1 9.20 15.46 7.37
C MET A 1 9.08 14.04 6.83
N ILE A 2 8.13 13.76 5.94
CA ILE A 2 7.83 12.46 5.36
C ILE A 2 7.82 12.53 3.83
N ASN A 3 8.05 11.42 3.12
CA ASN A 3 7.73 11.30 1.70
C ASN A 3 6.35 10.66 1.50
N VAL A 4 5.52 11.27 0.66
CA VAL A 4 4.26 10.70 0.17
C VAL A 4 4.51 10.12 -1.21
N ILE A 5 4.43 8.80 -1.34
CA ILE A 5 4.70 8.09 -2.60
C ILE A 5 3.37 7.79 -3.30
N ILE A 6 3.23 8.25 -4.54
CA ILE A 6 2.03 8.07 -5.37
C ILE A 6 2.40 7.24 -6.61
N PRO A 7 2.07 5.93 -6.64
CA PRO A 7 2.11 5.18 -7.88
C PRO A 7 1.00 5.65 -8.81
N ALA A 8 1.31 5.92 -10.07
CA ALA A 8 0.39 6.55 -11.02
C ALA A 8 0.44 5.84 -12.38
N TYR A 9 -0.71 5.41 -12.88
CA TYR A 9 -0.84 4.84 -14.21
C TYR A 9 -2.20 5.17 -14.81
N ASN A 10 -2.21 5.92 -15.94
CA ASN A 10 -3.44 6.32 -16.64
C ASN A 10 -4.51 6.91 -15.71
N CYS A 11 -4.10 7.81 -14.82
CA CYS A 11 -4.93 8.39 -13.76
C CYS A 11 -5.26 9.87 -14.00
N ARG A 12 -5.34 10.30 -15.28
CA ARG A 12 -5.58 11.70 -15.66
C ARG A 12 -6.81 12.31 -14.98
N THR A 13 -7.86 11.53 -14.78
CA THR A 13 -9.13 12.01 -14.19
C THR A 13 -9.13 12.08 -12.67
N THR A 14 -8.19 11.43 -12.00
CA THR A 14 -8.19 11.28 -10.53
C THR A 14 -7.02 11.99 -9.86
N LEU A 15 -5.84 12.00 -10.49
CA LEU A 15 -4.60 12.51 -9.90
C LEU A 15 -4.70 13.95 -9.40
N GLY A 16 -5.41 14.83 -10.13
CA GLY A 16 -5.62 16.22 -9.70
C GLY A 16 -6.34 16.32 -8.36
N ARG A 17 -7.34 15.47 -8.11
CA ARG A 17 -8.04 15.41 -6.82
C ARG A 17 -7.11 14.91 -5.71
N THR A 18 -6.32 13.88 -5.98
CA THR A 18 -5.33 13.33 -5.05
C THR A 18 -4.32 14.41 -4.64
N LEU A 19 -3.71 15.11 -5.61
CA LEU A 19 -2.78 16.20 -5.34
C LEU A 19 -3.43 17.39 -4.62
N SER A 20 -4.70 17.71 -4.92
CA SER A 20 -5.45 18.74 -4.20
C SER A 20 -5.62 18.41 -2.71
N SER A 21 -5.78 17.11 -2.35
CA SER A 21 -5.86 16.70 -0.95
C SER A 21 -4.53 16.92 -0.20
N LEU A 22 -3.41 16.87 -0.92
CA LEU A 22 -2.09 17.17 -0.37
C LEU A 22 -1.86 18.68 -0.22
N VAL A 23 -2.35 19.51 -1.15
CA VAL A 23 -2.34 20.98 -0.99
C VAL A 23 -3.16 21.41 0.23
N ALA A 24 -4.22 20.67 0.56
CA ALA A 24 -5.12 20.99 1.68
C ALA A 24 -4.60 20.51 3.04
N GLN A 25 -3.38 19.96 3.13
CA GLN A 25 -2.83 19.50 4.41
C GLN A 25 -2.56 20.68 5.36
N THR A 26 -2.88 20.50 6.65
CA THR A 26 -2.64 21.49 7.72
C THR A 26 -1.16 21.63 8.06
N ASP A 27 -0.36 20.60 7.84
CA ASP A 27 1.10 20.60 7.99
C ASP A 27 1.77 20.43 6.61
N PRO A 28 2.56 21.42 6.13
CA PRO A 28 3.24 21.35 4.83
C PRO A 28 4.57 20.58 4.88
N ASN A 29 4.95 19.97 6.00
CA ASN A 29 6.26 19.30 6.18
C ASN A 29 6.29 17.89 5.56
N PHE A 30 6.18 17.82 4.24
CA PHE A 30 6.31 16.60 3.45
C PHE A 30 6.80 16.90 2.03
N GLU A 31 7.23 15.86 1.34
CA GLU A 31 7.58 15.87 -0.08
C GLU A 31 6.83 14.76 -0.80
N VAL A 32 6.37 15.02 -2.00
CA VAL A 32 5.62 14.08 -2.84
C VAL A 32 6.55 13.42 -3.85
N ILE A 33 6.46 12.10 -4.00
CA ILE A 33 7.14 11.35 -5.06
C ILE A 33 6.06 10.70 -5.93
N VAL A 34 5.82 11.26 -7.12
CA VAL A 34 4.91 10.68 -8.10
C VAL A 34 5.71 9.75 -9.01
N VAL A 35 5.35 8.47 -9.04
CA VAL A 35 5.96 7.47 -9.91
C VAL A 35 4.98 7.10 -11.02
N ASP A 36 5.19 7.66 -12.21
CA ASP A 36 4.43 7.36 -13.41
C ASP A 36 4.87 6.02 -14.01
N ASP A 37 4.01 5.03 -13.95
CA ASP A 37 4.26 3.68 -14.44
C ASP A 37 4.07 3.55 -15.96
N CYS A 38 4.71 4.43 -16.72
CA CYS A 38 4.64 4.49 -18.18
C CYS A 38 3.23 4.74 -18.71
N SER A 39 2.53 5.74 -18.16
CA SER A 39 1.18 6.12 -18.62
C SER A 39 1.14 6.46 -20.11
N THR A 40 0.07 6.06 -20.79
CA THR A 40 -0.24 6.51 -22.16
C THR A 40 -0.93 7.88 -22.18
N GLU A 41 -1.48 8.30 -21.05
CA GLU A 41 -2.07 9.62 -20.83
C GLU A 41 -1.02 10.62 -20.34
N ASP A 42 -1.19 11.90 -20.68
CA ASP A 42 -0.35 12.97 -20.15
C ASP A 42 -0.76 13.30 -18.70
N ILE A 43 -0.16 12.59 -17.74
CA ILE A 43 -0.32 12.89 -16.32
C ILE A 43 0.76 13.85 -15.81
N LYS A 44 1.86 14.03 -16.58
CA LYS A 44 2.92 14.95 -16.20
C LYS A 44 2.44 16.38 -16.16
N SER A 45 1.61 16.82 -17.12
CA SER A 45 1.03 18.17 -17.12
C SER A 45 0.24 18.43 -15.84
N ILE A 46 -0.52 17.45 -15.34
CA ILE A 46 -1.26 17.57 -14.07
C ILE A 46 -0.30 17.77 -12.90
N VAL A 47 0.80 16.99 -12.85
CA VAL A 47 1.81 17.13 -11.79
C VAL A 47 2.45 18.53 -11.84
N ASP A 48 2.75 19.02 -13.04
CA ASP A 48 3.39 20.33 -13.22
C ASP A 48 2.49 21.48 -12.73
N ASP A 49 1.16 21.37 -12.82
CA ASP A 49 0.18 22.35 -12.31
C ASP A 49 0.19 22.49 -10.77
N TYR A 50 0.86 21.57 -10.05
CA TYR A 50 0.95 21.58 -8.59
C TYR A 50 2.34 21.93 -8.05
N ARG A 51 3.36 22.13 -8.91
CA ARG A 51 4.75 22.35 -8.47
C ARG A 51 4.96 23.69 -7.72
N ASP A 52 4.08 24.66 -7.93
CA ASP A 52 4.08 25.92 -7.18
C ASP A 52 3.49 25.79 -5.76
N LYS A 53 2.78 24.69 -5.48
CA LYS A 53 2.07 24.41 -4.21
C LYS A 53 2.66 23.28 -3.41
N LEU A 54 3.32 22.33 -4.07
CA LEU A 54 3.85 21.10 -3.49
C LEU A 54 5.31 20.86 -3.93
N SER A 55 6.15 20.42 -3.01
CA SER A 55 7.45 19.85 -3.38
C SER A 55 7.24 18.47 -4.01
N ILE A 56 7.38 18.35 -5.33
CA ILE A 56 7.10 17.12 -6.08
C ILE A 56 8.33 16.67 -6.87
N VAL A 57 8.75 15.44 -6.60
CA VAL A 57 9.64 14.66 -7.46
C VAL A 57 8.77 13.80 -8.39
N TYR A 58 8.96 13.95 -9.70
CA TYR A 58 8.28 13.14 -10.71
C TYR A 58 9.26 12.17 -11.36
N ILE A 59 8.94 10.89 -11.29
CA ILE A 59 9.73 9.80 -11.87
C ILE A 59 8.83 9.07 -12.85
N ARG A 60 9.34 8.78 -14.06
CA ARG A 60 8.62 7.99 -15.07
C ARG A 60 9.38 6.70 -15.34
N ASN A 61 8.69 5.57 -15.22
CA ASN A 61 9.23 4.27 -15.60
C ASN A 61 9.30 4.15 -17.14
N GLU A 62 10.30 3.43 -17.63
CA GLU A 62 10.48 3.17 -19.09
C GLU A 62 9.38 2.24 -19.65
N ARG A 63 8.79 1.42 -18.80
CA ARG A 63 7.69 0.49 -19.12
C ARG A 63 6.76 0.34 -17.92
N ASN A 64 5.55 -0.17 -18.15
CA ASN A 64 4.65 -0.52 -17.04
C ASN A 64 5.22 -1.74 -16.28
N ILE A 65 5.54 -1.54 -15.01
CA ILE A 65 6.11 -2.54 -14.09
C ILE A 65 5.16 -2.93 -12.96
N GLY A 66 3.99 -2.30 -12.90
CA GLY A 66 2.95 -2.54 -11.91
C GLY A 66 3.04 -1.67 -10.65
N CYS A 67 1.94 -1.60 -9.91
CA CYS A 67 1.77 -0.71 -8.77
C CYS A 67 2.81 -0.97 -7.66
N GLY A 68 3.00 -2.23 -7.26
CA GLY A 68 3.97 -2.61 -6.23
C GLY A 68 5.41 -2.23 -6.60
N MET A 69 5.81 -2.46 -7.85
CA MET A 69 7.14 -2.07 -8.30
C MET A 69 7.30 -0.55 -8.44
N SER A 70 6.23 0.17 -8.80
CA SER A 70 6.24 1.65 -8.79
C SER A 70 6.33 2.21 -7.36
N ARG A 71 5.69 1.59 -6.37
CA ARG A 71 5.91 1.89 -4.95
C ARG A 71 7.38 1.63 -4.57
N GLN A 72 7.99 0.54 -5.06
CA GLN A 72 9.40 0.25 -4.81
C GLN A 72 10.33 1.32 -5.39
N VAL A 73 10.07 1.81 -6.62
CA VAL A 73 10.82 2.95 -7.19
C VAL A 73 10.71 4.17 -6.28
N GLY A 74 9.52 4.45 -5.74
CA GLY A 74 9.32 5.53 -4.76
C GLY A 74 10.13 5.33 -3.48
N ILE A 75 10.16 4.12 -2.91
CA ILE A 75 10.98 3.78 -1.72
C ILE A 75 12.48 3.97 -2.00
N ASP A 76 12.94 3.53 -3.16
CA ASP A 76 14.36 3.63 -3.54
C ASP A 76 14.81 5.08 -3.72
N ASN A 77 13.89 6.00 -4.06
CA ASN A 77 14.12 7.44 -4.21
C ASN A 77 13.70 8.27 -2.99
N ALA A 78 13.21 7.64 -1.92
CA ALA A 78 12.81 8.36 -0.71
C ALA A 78 14.03 8.96 0.00
N THR A 79 13.93 10.25 0.33
CA THR A 79 14.95 11.07 1.00
C THR A 79 14.69 11.24 2.48
N GLN A 80 13.43 11.04 2.91
CA GLN A 80 13.01 11.20 4.30
C GLN A 80 13.07 9.86 5.05
N LYS A 81 13.22 9.93 6.38
CA LYS A 81 13.23 8.76 7.27
C LYS A 81 11.91 7.96 7.22
N PHE A 82 10.80 8.63 6.91
CA PHE A 82 9.48 8.01 6.88
C PHE A 82 8.80 8.19 5.54
N ILE A 83 8.08 7.15 5.12
CA ILE A 83 7.25 7.16 3.91
C ILE A 83 5.81 6.77 4.23
N THR A 84 4.89 7.22 3.39
CA THR A 84 3.52 6.75 3.30
C THR A 84 3.12 6.59 1.84
N PHE A 85 2.17 5.70 1.56
CA PHE A 85 1.63 5.54 0.21
C PHE A 85 0.27 6.21 0.10
N LEU A 86 0.01 6.79 -1.07
CA LEU A 86 -1.29 7.35 -1.44
C LEU A 86 -1.57 6.95 -2.89
N ASP A 87 -2.62 6.18 -3.13
CA ASP A 87 -2.99 5.79 -4.48
C ASP A 87 -3.51 6.99 -5.27
N SER A 88 -3.27 7.01 -6.58
CA SER A 88 -3.52 8.16 -7.47
C SER A 88 -5.00 8.50 -7.68
N ASP A 89 -5.89 7.75 -7.05
CA ASP A 89 -7.35 7.98 -7.04
C ASP A 89 -7.91 8.19 -5.62
N ASP A 90 -7.06 8.20 -4.58
CA ASP A 90 -7.45 8.39 -3.19
C ASP A 90 -7.10 9.77 -2.64
N MET A 91 -7.49 10.05 -1.40
CA MET A 91 -7.29 11.34 -0.75
C MET A 91 -6.79 11.18 0.69
N PHE A 92 -5.89 12.07 1.11
CA PHE A 92 -5.61 12.26 2.53
C PHE A 92 -6.70 13.09 3.19
N MET A 93 -6.94 12.82 4.48
CA MET A 93 -7.68 13.72 5.34
C MET A 93 -6.85 14.99 5.57
N PRO A 94 -7.45 16.18 5.77
CA PRO A 94 -6.68 17.43 5.86
C PRO A 94 -5.58 17.47 6.94
N TYR A 95 -5.72 16.69 7.99
CA TYR A 95 -4.82 16.60 9.14
C TYR A 95 -3.87 15.38 9.12
N THR A 96 -3.76 14.67 7.99
CA THR A 96 -2.99 13.43 7.91
C THR A 96 -1.50 13.65 8.18
N VAL A 97 -0.89 14.61 7.50
CA VAL A 97 0.54 14.92 7.66
C VAL A 97 0.84 15.43 9.06
N GLU A 98 0.00 16.31 9.61
CA GLU A 98 0.09 16.78 10.99
C GLU A 98 0.04 15.60 11.99
N THR A 99 -0.91 14.68 11.80
CA THR A 99 -1.05 13.46 12.63
C THR A 99 0.20 12.61 12.58
N PHE A 100 0.77 12.38 11.39
CA PHE A 100 1.98 11.59 11.23
C PHE A 100 3.20 12.28 11.86
N ASN A 101 3.41 13.57 11.59
CA ASN A 101 4.54 14.31 12.15
C ASN A 101 4.44 14.43 13.68
N ALA A 102 3.26 14.72 14.24
CA ALA A 102 3.06 14.73 15.70
C ALA A 102 3.32 13.36 16.34
N THR A 103 2.94 12.26 15.65
CA THR A 103 3.21 10.90 16.14
C THR A 103 4.71 10.59 16.12
N ILE A 104 5.43 11.02 15.08
CA ILE A 104 6.89 10.87 14.99
C ILE A 104 7.59 11.67 16.10
N GLU A 105 7.15 12.91 16.35
CA GLU A 105 7.70 13.77 17.40
C GLU A 105 7.48 13.18 18.80
N ALA A 106 6.28 12.64 19.06
CA ALA A 106 5.95 11.98 20.31
C ALA A 106 6.69 10.65 20.52
N ASN A 107 7.02 9.95 19.44
CA ASN A 107 7.73 8.67 19.46
C ASN A 107 8.76 8.58 18.32
N PRO A 108 9.96 9.15 18.45
CA PRO A 108 11.01 9.12 17.42
C PRO A 108 11.49 7.72 17.03
N GLU A 109 11.23 6.72 17.87
CA GLU A 109 11.58 5.31 17.65
C GLU A 109 10.45 4.50 16.98
N ILE A 110 9.43 5.20 16.46
CA ILE A 110 8.35 4.52 15.71
C ILE A 110 8.91 3.78 14.50
N GLU A 111 8.49 2.53 14.32
CA GLU A 111 8.99 1.67 13.26
C GLU A 111 7.97 1.57 12.12
N TYR A 112 6.69 1.36 12.48
CA TYR A 112 5.59 1.17 11.57
C TYR A 112 4.30 1.66 12.23
N LEU A 113 3.54 2.54 11.57
CA LEU A 113 2.28 3.07 12.07
C LEU A 113 1.12 2.57 11.23
N HIS A 114 0.04 2.20 11.89
CA HIS A 114 -1.26 1.98 11.30
C HIS A 114 -2.30 2.96 11.84
N THR A 115 -3.08 3.53 10.93
CA THR A 115 -4.24 4.37 11.22
C THR A 115 -5.47 3.85 10.48
N PRO A 116 -6.68 4.04 11.01
CA PRO A 116 -7.92 3.79 10.28
C PRO A 116 -8.01 4.62 8.99
N PHE A 117 -8.86 4.18 8.08
CA PHE A 117 -9.21 4.95 6.88
C PHE A 117 -10.70 4.78 6.54
N TYR A 118 -11.25 5.76 5.84
CA TYR A 118 -12.61 5.69 5.32
C TYR A 118 -12.61 5.11 3.91
N GLU A 119 -13.64 4.31 3.61
CA GLU A 119 -13.99 3.90 2.25
C GLU A 119 -15.29 4.55 1.83
N GLN A 120 -15.34 5.15 0.64
CA GLN A 120 -16.58 5.57 0.01
C GLN A 120 -17.33 4.35 -0.51
N ILE A 121 -18.51 4.12 0.02
CA ILE A 121 -19.44 3.05 -0.38
C ILE A 121 -20.77 3.62 -0.84
N VAL A 122 -21.61 2.80 -1.43
CA VAL A 122 -23.00 3.14 -1.77
C VAL A 122 -23.93 2.21 -1.00
N VAL A 123 -24.79 2.77 -0.17
CA VAL A 123 -25.80 2.04 0.61
C VAL A 123 -27.18 2.47 0.16
N ASN A 124 -27.97 1.55 -0.36
CA ASN A 124 -29.34 1.83 -0.88
C ASN A 124 -29.36 2.99 -1.90
N GLY A 125 -28.35 3.07 -2.78
CA GLY A 125 -28.20 4.12 -3.79
C GLY A 125 -27.66 5.46 -3.27
N ASN A 126 -27.38 5.60 -1.99
CA ASN A 126 -26.84 6.81 -1.40
C ASN A 126 -25.34 6.67 -1.06
N PRO A 127 -24.54 7.74 -1.22
CA PRO A 127 -23.16 7.75 -0.77
C PRO A 127 -23.07 7.59 0.74
N ALA A 128 -22.14 6.77 1.20
CA ALA A 128 -21.84 6.56 2.62
C ALA A 128 -20.32 6.36 2.82
N LEU A 129 -19.88 6.45 4.07
CA LEU A 129 -18.50 6.16 4.46
C LEU A 129 -18.47 4.92 5.35
N PHE A 130 -17.59 4.00 5.04
CA PHE A 130 -17.28 2.86 5.89
C PHE A 130 -15.91 3.08 6.54
N LEU A 131 -15.79 2.87 7.84
CA LEU A 131 -14.53 3.03 8.58
C LEU A 131 -13.83 1.68 8.73
N TRP A 132 -12.69 1.54 8.06
CA TRP A 132 -11.76 0.45 8.24
C TRP A 132 -10.82 0.74 9.42
N LYS A 133 -10.95 -0.01 10.52
CA LYS A 133 -10.10 0.15 11.72
C LYS A 133 -8.90 -0.82 11.70
N ASP A 134 -9.13 -2.05 11.27
CA ASP A 134 -8.22 -3.18 11.45
C ASP A 134 -7.79 -3.79 10.11
N ASN A 135 -7.68 -2.98 9.05
CA ASN A 135 -7.15 -3.46 7.77
C ASN A 135 -5.61 -3.32 7.75
N TYR A 136 -4.93 -4.38 8.16
CA TYR A 136 -3.47 -4.41 8.26
C TYR A 136 -2.79 -4.80 6.95
N THR A 137 -3.49 -5.29 5.95
CA THR A 137 -2.94 -5.77 4.68
C THR A 137 -2.85 -4.70 3.59
N ALA A 138 -3.79 -3.74 3.56
CA ALA A 138 -3.74 -2.63 2.60
C ALA A 138 -2.65 -1.62 2.96
N CYS A 139 -2.12 -0.90 1.97
CA CYS A 139 -1.17 0.20 2.19
C CYS A 139 -1.83 1.48 2.75
N HIS A 140 -3.16 1.54 2.80
CA HIS A 140 -3.94 2.68 3.28
C HIS A 140 -3.68 2.97 4.77
N GLY A 141 -3.54 4.25 5.11
CA GLY A 141 -3.40 4.69 6.50
C GLY A 141 -2.14 4.19 7.19
N LYS A 142 -1.02 4.10 6.49
CA LYS A 142 0.23 3.58 7.06
C LYS A 142 1.41 4.52 6.88
N LEU A 143 2.31 4.49 7.87
CA LEU A 143 3.60 5.19 7.83
C LEU A 143 4.71 4.20 8.15
N TYR A 144 5.79 4.23 7.37
CA TYR A 144 6.86 3.25 7.45
C TYR A 144 8.21 3.93 7.66
N ASN A 145 9.05 3.37 8.53
CA ASN A 145 10.45 3.77 8.68
C ASN A 145 11.29 3.16 7.55
N VAL A 146 11.82 4.00 6.67
CA VAL A 146 12.59 3.60 5.48
C VAL A 146 13.91 2.91 5.86
N ASP A 147 14.56 3.37 6.94
CA ASP A 147 15.82 2.77 7.38
C ASP A 147 15.62 1.32 7.80
N LEU A 148 14.47 1.01 8.43
CA LEU A 148 14.13 -0.36 8.80
C LEU A 148 13.73 -1.20 7.60
N ILE A 149 12.96 -0.64 6.65
CA ILE A 149 12.68 -1.30 5.36
C ILE A 149 14.00 -1.72 4.70
N ARG A 150 14.94 -0.81 4.58
CA ARG A 150 16.28 -1.05 3.99
C ARG A 150 17.10 -2.04 4.80
N LYS A 151 17.15 -1.87 6.13
CA LYS A 151 17.87 -2.77 7.06
C LYS A 151 17.39 -4.21 6.97
N HIS A 152 16.07 -4.42 6.89
CA HIS A 152 15.49 -5.74 6.78
C HIS A 152 15.47 -6.27 5.34
N GLY A 153 15.80 -5.45 4.35
CA GLY A 153 15.74 -5.79 2.93
C GLY A 153 14.31 -6.03 2.44
N ILE A 154 13.31 -5.37 3.07
CA ILE A 154 11.90 -5.45 2.65
C ILE A 154 11.77 -4.76 1.29
N ARG A 155 11.25 -5.49 0.30
CA ARG A 155 11.06 -4.97 -1.06
C ARG A 155 9.82 -5.57 -1.70
N ASN A 156 9.17 -4.80 -2.56
CA ASN A 156 8.16 -5.35 -3.47
C ASN A 156 8.82 -6.32 -4.47
N SER A 157 8.02 -7.23 -5.00
CA SER A 157 8.50 -8.27 -5.91
C SER A 157 7.82 -8.15 -7.28
N PRO A 158 8.56 -8.22 -8.41
CA PRO A 158 7.95 -8.26 -9.73
C PRO A 158 7.12 -9.52 -9.99
N ALA A 159 7.25 -10.54 -9.14
CA ALA A 159 6.44 -11.75 -9.19
C ALA A 159 5.03 -11.55 -8.60
N ILE A 160 4.78 -10.44 -7.89
CA ILE A 160 3.51 -10.12 -7.26
C ILE A 160 2.93 -8.88 -7.93
N ARG A 161 1.77 -9.03 -8.58
CA ARG A 161 1.14 -7.96 -9.35
C ARG A 161 -0.09 -7.35 -8.67
N TRP A 162 -0.90 -8.16 -8.01
CA TRP A 162 -2.21 -7.76 -7.49
C TRP A 162 -2.30 -7.74 -5.97
N ALA A 163 -1.46 -8.53 -5.31
CA ALA A 163 -1.40 -8.66 -3.87
C ALA A 163 -0.15 -8.00 -3.26
N ASP A 164 0.37 -6.97 -3.94
CA ASP A 164 1.59 -6.26 -3.55
C ASP A 164 1.46 -5.60 -2.17
N ASP A 165 0.32 -5.02 -1.85
CA ASP A 165 0.01 -4.46 -0.53
C ASP A 165 0.15 -5.51 0.57
N SER A 166 -0.53 -6.65 0.38
CA SER A 166 -0.52 -7.74 1.36
C SER A 166 0.87 -8.34 1.51
N PHE A 167 1.60 -8.48 0.40
CA PHE A 167 2.98 -8.96 0.40
C PHE A 167 3.91 -8.03 1.20
N PHE A 168 3.88 -6.74 0.89
CA PHE A 168 4.74 -5.75 1.54
C PHE A 168 4.39 -5.59 3.03
N ASN A 169 3.11 -5.46 3.36
CA ASN A 169 2.67 -5.27 4.73
C ASN A 169 2.87 -6.50 5.61
N SER A 170 2.77 -7.72 5.06
CA SER A 170 3.10 -8.94 5.80
C SER A 170 4.55 -8.93 6.28
N MET A 171 5.49 -8.53 5.43
CA MET A 171 6.89 -8.42 5.82
C MET A 171 7.12 -7.30 6.86
N CYS A 172 6.47 -6.14 6.67
CA CYS A 172 6.58 -5.03 7.61
C CYS A 172 6.04 -5.41 8.99
N SER A 173 4.83 -5.98 9.07
CA SER A 173 4.19 -6.35 10.34
C SER A 173 4.94 -7.45 11.10
N GLU A 174 5.66 -8.32 10.39
CA GLU A 174 6.46 -9.37 11.00
C GLU A 174 7.85 -8.89 11.49
N LEU A 175 8.43 -7.91 10.83
CA LEU A 175 9.82 -7.47 11.06
C LEU A 175 9.93 -6.12 11.77
N MET A 176 8.83 -5.38 11.86
CA MET A 176 8.78 -4.05 12.47
C MET A 176 7.66 -4.00 13.51
N ARG A 177 7.89 -3.28 14.60
CA ARG A 177 6.89 -3.10 15.65
C ARG A 177 5.82 -2.10 15.19
N MET A 178 4.58 -2.58 15.06
CA MET A 178 3.45 -1.75 14.69
C MET A 178 2.94 -0.94 15.87
N THR A 179 2.76 0.37 15.65
CA THR A 179 2.00 1.27 16.52
C THR A 179 0.66 1.55 15.87
N VAL A 180 -0.41 1.61 16.65
CA VAL A 180 -1.77 1.91 16.16
C VAL A 180 -2.27 3.20 16.81
N ILE A 181 -2.79 4.12 15.99
CA ILE A 181 -3.53 5.30 16.47
C ILE A 181 -4.91 5.32 15.82
N ASN A 182 -5.95 5.69 16.58
CA ASN A 182 -7.34 5.61 16.13
C ASN A 182 -7.84 6.93 15.50
N ILE A 183 -7.02 7.55 14.66
CA ILE A 183 -7.35 8.76 13.90
C ILE A 183 -7.37 8.38 12.42
N PRO A 184 -8.53 8.42 11.73
CA PRO A 184 -8.60 8.13 10.31
C PRO A 184 -7.81 9.15 9.49
N THR A 185 -6.88 8.69 8.66
CA THR A 185 -5.98 9.59 7.91
C THR A 185 -6.22 9.60 6.41
N MET A 186 -7.06 8.72 5.89
CA MET A 186 -7.21 8.54 4.45
C MET A 186 -8.65 8.26 4.07
N LEU A 187 -9.02 8.65 2.85
CA LEU A 187 -10.27 8.33 2.19
C LEU A 187 -9.98 7.49 0.94
N TRP A 188 -10.33 6.21 1.00
CA TRP A 188 -10.38 5.32 -0.16
C TRP A 188 -11.63 5.66 -0.99
N THR A 189 -11.40 6.22 -2.18
CA THR A 189 -12.50 6.77 -2.97
C THR A 189 -13.19 5.70 -3.82
N ASN A 190 -14.49 5.90 -4.08
CA ASN A 190 -15.24 5.02 -4.97
C ASN A 190 -14.98 5.42 -6.43
N ASN A 191 -13.88 4.93 -6.99
CA ASN A 191 -13.58 5.08 -8.41
C ASN A 191 -14.19 3.89 -9.19
N LYS A 192 -15.14 4.16 -10.09
CA LYS A 192 -15.77 3.13 -10.95
C LYS A 192 -14.77 2.47 -11.90
N ASP A 193 -13.69 3.17 -12.21
CA ASP A 193 -12.61 2.71 -13.07
C ASP A 193 -11.51 1.98 -12.32
N SER A 194 -11.64 1.85 -11.00
CA SER A 194 -10.69 1.11 -10.17
C SER A 194 -10.55 -0.34 -10.66
N ILE A 195 -9.32 -0.76 -10.79
CA ILE A 195 -8.96 -2.12 -11.20
C ILE A 195 -9.62 -3.15 -10.28
N MET A 196 -9.69 -2.89 -8.98
CA MET A 196 -10.24 -3.81 -7.99
C MET A 196 -11.78 -3.90 -8.02
N ARG A 197 -12.48 -2.92 -8.60
CA ARG A 197 -13.95 -2.86 -8.62
C ARG A 197 -14.58 -3.36 -9.93
N ARG A 198 -13.81 -3.47 -11.00
CA ARG A 198 -14.30 -4.03 -12.29
C ARG A 198 -14.43 -5.54 -12.15
N GLN A 199 -15.59 -6.09 -12.46
CA GLN A 199 -15.78 -7.54 -12.55
C GLN A 199 -14.92 -8.08 -13.71
N ASN A 200 -14.01 -8.98 -13.40
CA ASN A 200 -13.15 -9.65 -14.38
C ASN A 200 -12.75 -11.03 -13.85
N PRO A 201 -13.38 -12.11 -14.30
CA PRO A 201 -13.12 -13.47 -13.81
C PRO A 201 -11.66 -13.93 -13.98
N GLU A 202 -10.99 -13.54 -15.07
CA GLU A 202 -9.59 -13.89 -15.31
C GLU A 202 -8.67 -13.16 -14.31
N ARG A 203 -8.96 -11.88 -14.05
CA ARG A 203 -8.25 -11.13 -13.01
C ARG A 203 -8.51 -11.71 -11.64
N ASP A 204 -9.75 -12.07 -11.30
CA ASP A 204 -10.12 -12.57 -9.98
C ASP A 204 -9.41 -13.90 -9.67
N ALA A 205 -9.24 -14.76 -10.67
CA ALA A 205 -8.42 -15.95 -10.57
C ALA A 205 -6.93 -15.61 -10.40
N ALA A 206 -6.40 -14.64 -11.17
CA ALA A 206 -5.01 -14.19 -11.08
C ALA A 206 -4.72 -13.51 -9.73
N VAL A 207 -5.64 -12.70 -9.19
CA VAL A 207 -5.51 -12.08 -7.86
C VAL A 207 -5.39 -13.15 -6.76
N LYS A 208 -6.20 -14.20 -6.84
CA LYS A 208 -6.15 -15.30 -5.86
C LYS A 208 -4.82 -16.04 -5.90
N ASP A 209 -4.34 -16.38 -7.11
CA ASP A 209 -3.04 -17.04 -7.29
C ASP A 209 -1.87 -16.16 -6.82
N ASP A 210 -1.94 -14.87 -7.13
CA ASP A 210 -0.96 -13.87 -6.74
C ASP A 210 -0.92 -13.66 -5.21
N PHE A 211 -2.10 -13.68 -4.56
CA PHE A 211 -2.19 -13.61 -3.11
C PHE A 211 -1.52 -14.83 -2.43
N LEU A 212 -1.73 -16.03 -2.95
CA LEU A 212 -1.06 -17.24 -2.45
C LEU A 212 0.47 -17.19 -2.67
N ASN A 213 0.93 -16.64 -3.81
CA ASN A 213 2.35 -16.40 -4.05
C ASN A 213 2.92 -15.37 -3.06
N ALA A 214 2.19 -14.28 -2.84
CA ALA A 214 2.59 -13.24 -1.88
C ALA A 214 2.79 -13.81 -0.48
N MET A 215 1.85 -14.64 -0.03
CA MET A 215 1.95 -15.30 1.27
C MET A 215 3.15 -16.24 1.36
N LEU A 216 3.38 -17.06 0.33
CA LEU A 216 4.52 -18.00 0.31
C LEU A 216 5.85 -17.26 0.33
N LEU A 217 6.03 -16.25 -0.54
CA LEU A 217 7.26 -15.46 -0.62
C LEU A 217 7.51 -14.65 0.66
N SER A 218 6.47 -14.07 1.27
CA SER A 218 6.64 -13.36 2.54
C SER A 218 7.00 -14.32 3.68
N ALA A 219 6.43 -15.53 3.70
CA ALA A 219 6.77 -16.58 4.66
C ALA A 219 8.24 -17.01 4.55
N GLU A 220 8.71 -17.27 3.33
CA GLU A 220 10.11 -17.61 3.07
C GLU A 220 11.05 -16.48 3.53
N PHE A 221 10.71 -15.26 3.17
CA PHE A 221 11.48 -14.07 3.53
C PHE A 221 11.58 -13.85 5.05
N VAL A 222 10.47 -13.99 5.78
CA VAL A 222 10.41 -13.78 7.23
C VAL A 222 11.07 -14.95 7.97
N THR A 223 10.82 -16.19 7.54
CA THR A 223 11.42 -17.39 8.14
C THR A 223 12.94 -17.34 8.06
N ALA A 224 13.50 -16.90 6.94
CA ALA A 224 14.95 -16.73 6.79
C ALA A 224 15.56 -15.73 7.79
N ARG A 225 14.75 -14.84 8.39
CA ARG A 225 15.18 -13.78 9.33
C ARG A 225 14.83 -14.04 10.78
N LYS A 226 13.66 -14.59 11.06
CA LYS A 226 13.16 -14.86 12.44
C LYS A 226 13.16 -16.33 12.82
N GLY A 227 13.22 -17.24 11.85
CA GLY A 227 13.14 -18.69 12.09
C GLY A 227 11.75 -19.21 12.40
N TYR A 228 10.70 -18.36 12.47
CA TYR A 228 9.33 -18.76 12.78
C TYR A 228 8.28 -17.77 12.24
N VAL A 229 7.10 -18.28 11.83
CA VAL A 229 6.04 -17.52 11.17
C VAL A 229 4.66 -17.81 11.78
N GLU A 230 4.41 -17.31 13.01
CA GLU A 230 3.14 -17.51 13.74
C GLU A 230 1.93 -16.85 13.06
N HIS A 231 2.13 -15.65 12.52
CA HIS A 231 1.06 -14.89 11.86
C HIS A 231 0.48 -15.62 10.63
N LEU A 232 1.30 -16.37 9.90
CA LEU A 232 0.85 -17.12 8.72
C LEU A 232 -0.12 -18.26 9.05
N GLN A 233 -0.06 -18.83 10.25
CA GLN A 233 -1.04 -19.84 10.67
C GLN A 233 -2.46 -19.30 10.64
N ASN A 234 -2.69 -18.16 11.26
CA ASN A 234 -4.01 -17.52 11.32
C ASN A 234 -4.52 -17.13 9.94
N THR A 235 -3.64 -16.65 9.07
CA THR A 235 -3.98 -16.24 7.71
C THR A 235 -4.31 -17.44 6.83
N VAL A 236 -3.52 -18.51 6.91
CA VAL A 236 -3.76 -19.77 6.18
C VAL A 236 -5.05 -20.44 6.65
N GLU A 237 -5.31 -20.50 7.95
CA GLU A 237 -6.54 -21.05 8.50
C GLU A 237 -7.77 -20.25 8.08
N SER A 238 -7.67 -18.92 8.03
CA SER A 238 -8.74 -18.06 7.54
C SER A 238 -9.03 -18.28 6.05
N MET A 239 -7.99 -18.47 5.23
CA MET A 239 -8.14 -18.70 3.79
C MET A 239 -8.73 -20.09 3.48
N THR A 240 -8.36 -21.13 4.25
CA THR A 240 -8.80 -22.49 3.99
C THR A 240 -10.27 -22.73 4.34
N LYS A 241 -10.86 -21.92 5.21
CA LYS A 241 -12.25 -22.09 5.67
C LYS A 241 -13.31 -21.73 4.63
N ASN A 242 -12.99 -20.89 3.65
CA ASN A 242 -14.01 -20.27 2.77
C ASN A 242 -13.68 -20.30 1.27
N ILE A 243 -12.64 -21.02 0.82
CA ILE A 243 -12.19 -20.96 -0.58
C ILE A 243 -12.06 -22.36 -1.16
N THR A 244 -12.74 -22.63 -2.29
CA THR A 244 -12.48 -23.81 -3.10
C THR A 244 -11.17 -23.60 -3.87
N LEU A 245 -10.16 -24.41 -3.59
CA LEU A 245 -8.83 -24.33 -4.23
C LEU A 245 -8.77 -25.25 -5.44
N ASN A 246 -8.13 -24.81 -6.52
CA ASN A 246 -7.72 -25.69 -7.61
C ASN A 246 -6.43 -26.45 -7.23
N GLU A 247 -5.99 -27.38 -8.08
CA GLU A 247 -4.83 -28.26 -7.78
C GLU A 247 -3.53 -27.49 -7.58
N ASN A 248 -3.30 -26.40 -8.32
CA ASN A 248 -2.10 -25.56 -8.21
C ASN A 248 -2.11 -24.72 -6.92
N GLU A 249 -3.24 -24.16 -6.58
CA GLU A 249 -3.48 -23.41 -5.34
C GLU A 249 -3.30 -24.33 -4.12
N ALA A 250 -3.82 -25.56 -4.19
CA ALA A 250 -3.63 -26.56 -3.12
C ALA A 250 -2.15 -26.94 -2.95
N LYS A 251 -1.37 -27.05 -4.03
CA LYS A 251 0.09 -27.26 -3.94
C LYS A 251 0.80 -26.09 -3.27
N LYS A 252 0.48 -24.85 -3.62
CA LYS A 252 1.05 -23.65 -2.98
C LYS A 252 0.71 -23.59 -1.51
N LEU A 253 -0.55 -23.84 -1.14
CA LEU A 253 -0.98 -23.90 0.24
C LEU A 253 -0.25 -24.98 1.05
N ASN A 254 -0.05 -26.17 0.47
CA ASN A 254 0.71 -27.25 1.12
C ASN A 254 2.19 -26.88 1.32
N LEU A 255 2.80 -26.11 0.41
CA LEU A 255 4.15 -25.57 0.60
C LEU A 255 4.16 -24.59 1.78
N LEU A 256 3.22 -23.65 1.84
CA LEU A 256 3.08 -22.70 2.94
C LEU A 256 2.91 -23.41 4.29
N LEU A 257 2.04 -24.43 4.37
CA LEU A 257 1.84 -25.23 5.57
C LEU A 257 3.10 -25.97 6.03
N LYS A 258 4.01 -26.32 5.11
CA LYS A 258 5.32 -26.90 5.49
C LYS A 258 6.25 -25.89 6.15
N TYR A 259 6.17 -24.60 5.79
CA TYR A 259 6.93 -23.53 6.47
C TYR A 259 6.39 -23.26 7.88
N ILE A 260 5.07 -23.32 8.05
CA ILE A 260 4.39 -23.05 9.32
C ILE A 260 4.64 -24.16 10.36
N ARG A 261 4.87 -25.41 9.92
CA ARG A 261 5.05 -26.58 10.79
C ARG A 261 6.51 -26.88 11.16
N ARG A 262 7.44 -26.08 10.68
CA ARG A 262 8.87 -26.13 11.04
C ARG A 262 9.22 -25.15 12.13
#